data_2b789f991a5002bd16b8b22d3541d65f
#
_entry.id   2b789f991a5002bd16b8b22d3541d65f
#
_cell.length_a   1.000
_cell.length_b   1.000
_cell.length_c   1.000
_cell.angle_alpha   90.00
_cell.angle_beta   90.00
_cell.angle_gamma   90.00
#
_symmetry.space_group_name_H-M   'P 1'
#
loop_
_entity.id
_entity.type
_entity.pdbx_description
1 polymer ?
#
loop_
_entity_poly.entity_id
_entity_poly.type
_entity_poly.pdbx_seq_one_letter_code
_entity_poly.pdbx_strand_id
1 'polypeptide(L)'
;EAIRVAADGLAAARDAHGPEGIAFLSSARCTNEENYLMQKLARMAGKTNNVDQCATTCHAPTVAGLASAFGSGAMTNAIGEIKNVQTIFLIGANPTEAHPVVGLEMKKALRNGARLIVCDPRETWMARRADIHIKHRPGTDNSLINAMMSHIIANDLHDKEFVAARGENFEAFAAHLVGDSVEEA
;
A
#
# COMPACT_ATOMS: atom_id res chain seq x y z
N GLU A 1 -31.77 18.60 -9.75
CA GLU A 1 -31.98 18.61 -8.29
C GLU A 1 -30.67 18.30 -7.56
N ALA A 2 -30.00 17.17 -7.79
CA ALA A 2 -28.75 16.77 -7.10
C ALA A 2 -27.62 17.81 -7.20
N ILE A 3 -27.38 18.38 -8.38
CA ILE A 3 -26.35 19.42 -8.57
C ILE A 3 -26.65 20.65 -7.71
N ARG A 4 -27.91 21.04 -7.61
CA ARG A 4 -28.30 22.21 -6.80
C ARG A 4 -28.09 21.92 -5.32
N VAL A 5 -28.50 20.78 -4.83
CA VAL A 5 -28.27 20.37 -3.42
C VAL A 5 -26.78 20.35 -3.08
N ALA A 6 -25.95 19.81 -3.97
CA ALA A 6 -24.49 19.81 -3.78
C ALA A 6 -23.91 21.24 -3.78
N ALA A 7 -24.33 22.08 -4.72
CA ALA A 7 -23.85 23.47 -4.82
C ALA A 7 -24.27 24.31 -3.61
N ASP A 8 -25.54 24.20 -3.20
CA ASP A 8 -26.06 24.91 -2.04
C ASP A 8 -25.37 24.45 -0.74
N GLY A 9 -25.12 23.14 -0.59
CA GLY A 9 -24.41 22.58 0.54
C GLY A 9 -22.95 23.05 0.65
N LEU A 10 -22.22 23.06 -0.48
CA LEU A 10 -20.84 23.58 -0.54
C LEU A 10 -20.80 25.08 -0.24
N ALA A 11 -21.74 25.85 -0.81
CA ALA A 11 -21.83 27.28 -0.54
C ALA A 11 -22.10 27.55 0.94
N ALA A 12 -23.06 26.83 1.54
CA ALA A 12 -23.40 26.97 2.95
C ALA A 12 -22.21 26.60 3.86
N ALA A 13 -21.50 25.54 3.58
CA ALA A 13 -20.29 25.13 4.32
C ALA A 13 -19.20 26.20 4.24
N ARG A 14 -18.94 26.74 3.05
CA ARG A 14 -17.98 27.83 2.85
C ARG A 14 -18.37 29.10 3.61
N ASP A 15 -19.64 29.48 3.52
CA ASP A 15 -20.14 30.72 4.14
C ASP A 15 -20.15 30.60 5.68
N ALA A 16 -20.34 29.39 6.22
CA ALA A 16 -20.36 29.18 7.68
C ALA A 16 -18.93 29.01 8.27
N HIS A 17 -18.01 28.37 7.53
CA HIS A 17 -16.70 27.97 8.06
C HIS A 17 -15.50 28.51 7.27
N GLY A 18 -15.76 29.36 6.27
CA GLY A 18 -14.72 29.85 5.36
C GLY A 18 -14.24 28.80 4.34
N PRO A 19 -13.29 29.19 3.46
CA PRO A 19 -12.73 28.29 2.45
C PRO A 19 -12.07 27.04 3.01
N GLU A 20 -11.52 27.13 4.21
CA GLU A 20 -10.85 26.00 4.89
C GLU A 20 -11.84 24.94 5.41
N GLY A 21 -13.13 25.27 5.49
CA GLY A 21 -14.19 24.32 5.86
C GLY A 21 -14.57 23.33 4.77
N ILE A 22 -13.93 23.40 3.58
CA ILE A 22 -14.22 22.54 2.44
C ILE A 22 -12.93 21.86 1.96
N ALA A 23 -13.05 20.59 1.59
CA ALA A 23 -11.99 19.85 0.90
C ALA A 23 -12.54 19.12 -0.33
N PHE A 24 -11.69 18.94 -1.32
CA PHE A 24 -12.00 18.22 -2.56
C PHE A 24 -11.07 17.03 -2.72
N LEU A 25 -11.63 15.85 -2.92
CA LEU A 25 -10.88 14.62 -3.16
C LEU A 25 -11.10 14.16 -4.59
N SER A 26 -10.01 13.92 -5.30
CA SER A 26 -10.03 13.43 -6.67
C SER A 26 -9.51 11.99 -6.75
N SER A 27 -9.54 11.39 -7.92
CA SER A 27 -9.20 9.98 -8.08
C SER A 27 -8.32 9.74 -9.30
N ALA A 28 -7.39 8.80 -9.17
CA ALA A 28 -6.61 8.29 -10.31
C ALA A 28 -7.47 7.49 -11.32
N ARG A 29 -8.73 7.22 -11.00
CA ARG A 29 -9.69 6.56 -11.90
C ARG A 29 -10.52 7.53 -12.73
N CYS A 30 -10.33 8.84 -12.51
CA CYS A 30 -10.90 9.91 -13.32
C CYS A 30 -9.96 10.26 -14.48
N THR A 31 -10.52 10.89 -15.53
CA THR A 31 -9.69 11.44 -16.60
C THR A 31 -8.88 12.65 -16.13
N ASN A 32 -7.88 13.05 -16.90
CA ASN A 32 -7.08 14.24 -16.59
C ASN A 32 -7.95 15.51 -16.62
N GLU A 33 -8.92 15.56 -17.50
CA GLU A 33 -9.87 16.67 -17.65
C GLU A 33 -10.76 16.78 -16.41
N GLU A 34 -11.28 15.68 -15.89
CA GLU A 34 -12.09 15.66 -14.68
C GLU A 34 -11.27 16.10 -13.46
N ASN A 35 -10.04 15.62 -13.33
CA ASN A 35 -9.12 16.03 -12.26
C ASN A 35 -8.78 17.53 -12.36
N TYR A 36 -8.56 18.05 -13.57
CA TYR A 36 -8.35 19.48 -13.80
C TYR A 36 -9.59 20.31 -13.41
N LEU A 37 -10.77 19.88 -13.83
CA LEU A 37 -12.03 20.56 -13.51
C LEU A 37 -12.33 20.54 -12.02
N MET A 38 -12.01 19.45 -11.32
CA MET A 38 -12.13 19.36 -9.85
C MET A 38 -11.24 20.40 -9.15
N GLN A 39 -9.98 20.51 -9.54
CA GLN A 39 -9.06 21.51 -9.01
C GLN A 39 -9.52 22.93 -9.33
N LYS A 40 -10.04 23.16 -10.55
CA LYS A 40 -10.58 24.45 -10.95
C LYS A 40 -11.80 24.84 -10.10
N LEU A 41 -12.72 23.89 -9.87
CA LEU A 41 -13.89 24.07 -9.01
C LEU A 41 -13.47 24.45 -7.56
N ALA A 42 -12.52 23.70 -6.99
CA ALA A 42 -12.00 23.94 -5.66
C ALA A 42 -11.47 25.37 -5.50
N ARG A 43 -10.62 25.81 -6.45
CA ARG A 43 -9.99 27.13 -6.38
C ARG A 43 -10.94 28.27 -6.73
N MET A 44 -11.81 28.11 -7.76
CA MET A 44 -12.67 29.17 -8.24
C MET A 44 -13.94 29.32 -7.40
N ALA A 45 -14.64 28.25 -7.08
CA ALA A 45 -15.91 28.26 -6.34
C ALA A 45 -15.70 28.03 -4.85
N GLY A 46 -14.90 27.01 -4.49
CA GLY A 46 -14.55 26.72 -3.09
C GLY A 46 -13.61 27.74 -2.47
N LYS A 47 -12.81 28.42 -3.29
CA LYS A 47 -11.76 29.37 -2.89
C LYS A 47 -10.74 28.76 -1.94
N THR A 48 -10.49 27.45 -2.07
CA THR A 48 -9.59 26.68 -1.23
C THR A 48 -8.54 25.96 -2.06
N ASN A 49 -7.39 25.67 -1.45
CA ASN A 49 -6.36 24.77 -1.96
C ASN A 49 -6.43 23.37 -1.32
N ASN A 50 -7.43 23.09 -0.51
CA ASN A 50 -7.65 21.78 0.11
C ASN A 50 -8.11 20.78 -0.95
N VAL A 51 -7.17 20.36 -1.79
CA VAL A 51 -7.37 19.37 -2.85
C VAL A 51 -6.38 18.26 -2.65
N ASP A 52 -6.86 17.04 -2.59
CA ASP A 52 -6.03 15.85 -2.46
C ASP A 52 -6.50 14.74 -3.42
N GLN A 53 -5.76 13.65 -3.47
CA GLN A 53 -6.01 12.53 -4.35
C GLN A 53 -5.87 11.18 -3.63
N CYS A 54 -6.37 10.14 -4.27
CA CYS A 54 -6.37 8.79 -3.70
C CYS A 54 -4.96 8.26 -3.36
N ALA A 55 -3.92 8.64 -4.10
CA ALA A 55 -2.57 8.13 -3.89
C ALA A 55 -1.96 8.51 -2.54
N THR A 56 -2.37 9.63 -1.94
CA THR A 56 -1.85 10.10 -0.66
C THR A 56 -2.06 9.08 0.45
N THR A 57 -3.25 8.49 0.52
CA THR A 57 -3.57 7.45 1.51
C THR A 57 -3.36 6.03 1.00
N CYS A 58 -3.23 5.85 -0.31
CA CYS A 58 -3.16 4.53 -0.95
C CYS A 58 -1.73 3.99 -0.98
N HIS A 59 -0.82 4.67 -1.68
CA HIS A 59 0.52 4.13 -1.95
C HIS A 59 1.66 5.16 -1.90
N ALA A 60 1.42 6.41 -1.52
CA ALA A 60 2.49 7.41 -1.44
C ALA A 60 3.63 6.99 -0.49
N PRO A 61 3.37 6.39 0.70
CA PRO A 61 4.43 5.83 1.54
C PRO A 61 5.18 4.70 0.86
N THR A 62 4.49 3.82 0.12
CA THR A 62 5.12 2.72 -0.62
C THR A 62 6.00 3.24 -1.75
N VAL A 63 5.54 4.26 -2.50
CA VAL A 63 6.34 4.92 -3.55
C VAL A 63 7.62 5.51 -2.96
N ALA A 64 7.51 6.21 -1.83
CA ALA A 64 8.68 6.77 -1.14
C ALA A 64 9.65 5.68 -0.67
N GLY A 65 9.13 4.61 -0.06
CA GLY A 65 9.94 3.48 0.40
C GLY A 65 10.65 2.76 -0.75
N LEU A 66 9.95 2.46 -1.84
CA LEU A 66 10.55 1.84 -3.02
C LEU A 66 11.61 2.75 -3.67
N ALA A 67 11.33 4.04 -3.80
CA ALA A 67 12.29 5.00 -4.35
C ALA A 67 13.55 5.11 -3.49
N SER A 68 13.40 5.09 -2.17
CA SER A 68 14.53 5.10 -1.23
C SER A 68 15.38 3.82 -1.30
N ALA A 69 14.73 2.65 -1.39
CA ALA A 69 15.41 1.36 -1.37
C ALA A 69 15.95 0.94 -2.74
N PHE A 70 15.26 1.27 -3.84
CA PHE A 70 15.56 0.75 -5.19
C PHE A 70 15.79 1.85 -6.23
N GLY A 71 15.70 3.13 -5.84
CA GLY A 71 15.86 4.26 -6.76
C GLY A 71 14.62 4.53 -7.65
N SER A 72 13.56 3.75 -7.53
CA SER A 72 12.31 3.92 -8.30
C SER A 72 11.11 3.58 -7.45
N GLY A 73 10.06 4.39 -7.51
CA GLY A 73 8.80 4.17 -6.80
C GLY A 73 7.85 3.14 -7.44
N ALA A 74 8.35 2.36 -8.39
CA ALA A 74 7.57 1.33 -9.09
C ALA A 74 7.88 -0.07 -8.58
N MET A 75 6.96 -1.01 -8.83
CA MET A 75 7.17 -2.43 -8.54
C MET A 75 8.40 -2.98 -9.29
N THR A 76 9.16 -3.87 -8.66
CA THR A 76 10.41 -4.42 -9.21
C THR A 76 10.19 -5.52 -10.25
N ASN A 77 9.01 -6.17 -10.26
CA ASN A 77 8.71 -7.33 -11.09
C ASN A 77 7.42 -7.13 -11.89
N ALA A 78 7.29 -7.83 -13.00
CA ALA A 78 6.08 -7.79 -13.82
C ALA A 78 4.95 -8.62 -13.19
N ILE A 79 3.69 -8.18 -13.34
CA ILE A 79 2.52 -8.88 -12.83
C ILE A 79 2.45 -10.33 -13.33
N GLY A 80 2.82 -10.56 -14.62
CA GLY A 80 2.80 -11.88 -15.22
C GLY A 80 3.79 -12.90 -14.63
N GLU A 81 4.79 -12.46 -13.86
CA GLU A 81 5.75 -13.32 -13.17
C GLU A 81 5.15 -13.98 -11.91
N ILE A 82 4.13 -13.38 -11.32
CA ILE A 82 3.49 -13.87 -10.09
C ILE A 82 3.06 -15.34 -10.20
N LYS A 83 2.57 -15.76 -11.37
CA LYS A 83 2.16 -17.16 -11.61
C LYS A 83 3.27 -18.19 -11.48
N ASN A 84 4.54 -17.77 -11.50
CA ASN A 84 5.72 -18.63 -11.51
C ASN A 84 6.45 -18.67 -10.15
N VAL A 85 5.95 -17.95 -9.13
CA VAL A 85 6.58 -17.90 -7.81
C VAL A 85 6.30 -19.18 -7.02
N GLN A 86 7.17 -19.48 -6.07
CA GLN A 86 7.02 -20.62 -5.16
C GLN A 86 6.28 -20.23 -3.87
N THR A 87 6.41 -18.97 -3.45
CA THR A 87 5.76 -18.43 -2.24
C THR A 87 5.25 -17.02 -2.49
N ILE A 88 4.06 -16.75 -2.00
CA ILE A 88 3.45 -15.42 -2.00
C ILE A 88 3.32 -14.96 -0.55
N PHE A 89 3.90 -13.81 -0.23
CA PHE A 89 3.66 -13.08 1.01
C PHE A 89 2.76 -11.89 0.70
N LEU A 90 1.55 -11.90 1.22
CA LEU A 90 0.51 -10.89 0.99
C LEU A 90 0.20 -10.19 2.31
N ILE A 91 0.45 -8.88 2.39
CA ILE A 91 0.21 -8.10 3.60
C ILE A 91 -0.69 -6.90 3.29
N GLY A 92 -1.75 -6.72 4.10
CA GLY A 92 -2.64 -5.56 4.04
C GLY A 92 -3.33 -5.35 2.69
N ALA A 93 -3.54 -6.41 1.90
CA ALA A 93 -4.07 -6.29 0.55
C ALA A 93 -5.14 -7.33 0.22
N ASN A 94 -6.16 -6.91 -0.52
CA ASN A 94 -7.20 -7.80 -1.04
C ASN A 94 -7.26 -7.72 -2.58
N PRO A 95 -6.31 -8.36 -3.27
CA PRO A 95 -6.21 -8.26 -4.73
C PRO A 95 -7.40 -8.89 -5.47
N THR A 96 -8.17 -9.77 -4.85
CA THR A 96 -9.38 -10.33 -5.48
C THR A 96 -10.47 -9.29 -5.70
N GLU A 97 -10.48 -8.23 -4.92
CA GLU A 97 -11.44 -7.12 -5.04
C GLU A 97 -10.80 -5.88 -5.67
N ALA A 98 -9.65 -5.44 -5.15
CA ALA A 98 -9.04 -4.19 -5.57
C ALA A 98 -8.20 -4.30 -6.87
N HIS A 99 -7.62 -5.48 -7.16
CA HIS A 99 -6.72 -5.71 -8.28
C HIS A 99 -6.96 -7.09 -8.90
N PRO A 100 -8.11 -7.33 -9.56
CA PRO A 100 -8.55 -8.68 -9.96
C PRO A 100 -7.57 -9.37 -10.92
N VAL A 101 -6.87 -8.64 -11.79
CA VAL A 101 -5.85 -9.21 -12.69
C VAL A 101 -4.67 -9.77 -11.89
N VAL A 102 -4.16 -9.02 -10.90
CA VAL A 102 -3.13 -9.53 -9.96
C VAL A 102 -3.65 -10.74 -9.20
N GLY A 103 -4.88 -10.67 -8.71
CA GLY A 103 -5.55 -11.79 -8.03
C GLY A 103 -5.66 -13.05 -8.91
N LEU A 104 -5.84 -12.90 -10.23
CA LEU A 104 -5.85 -14.03 -11.18
C LEU A 104 -4.47 -14.67 -11.30
N GLU A 105 -3.40 -13.89 -11.41
CA GLU A 105 -2.04 -14.43 -11.47
C GLU A 105 -1.65 -15.14 -10.17
N MET A 106 -2.05 -14.59 -9.01
CA MET A 106 -1.87 -15.27 -7.72
C MET A 106 -2.62 -16.62 -7.68
N LYS A 107 -3.87 -16.65 -8.14
CA LYS A 107 -4.64 -17.91 -8.23
C LYS A 107 -3.99 -18.95 -9.14
N LYS A 108 -3.34 -18.52 -10.22
CA LYS A 108 -2.54 -19.40 -11.08
C LYS A 108 -1.34 -19.97 -10.33
N ALA A 109 -0.60 -19.12 -9.60
CA ALA A 109 0.53 -19.57 -8.77
C ALA A 109 0.08 -20.65 -7.76
N LEU A 110 -1.03 -20.40 -7.04
CA LEU A 110 -1.55 -21.38 -6.08
C LEU A 110 -1.95 -22.71 -6.72
N ARG A 111 -2.53 -22.68 -7.92
CA ARG A 111 -2.82 -23.91 -8.68
C ARG A 111 -1.56 -24.65 -9.09
N ASN A 112 -0.45 -23.95 -9.30
CA ASN A 112 0.86 -24.48 -9.63
C ASN A 112 1.64 -24.94 -8.38
N GLY A 113 1.05 -24.89 -7.20
CA GLY A 113 1.64 -25.36 -5.95
C GLY A 113 2.40 -24.31 -5.13
N ALA A 114 2.27 -23.03 -5.47
CA ALA A 114 2.83 -21.97 -4.65
C ALA A 114 2.18 -21.93 -3.26
N ARG A 115 2.98 -21.62 -2.24
CA ARG A 115 2.49 -21.37 -0.89
C ARG A 115 2.01 -19.93 -0.73
N LEU A 116 1.04 -19.74 0.16
CA LEU A 116 0.45 -18.42 0.44
C LEU A 116 0.49 -18.10 1.93
N ILE A 117 1.14 -17.00 2.25
CA ILE A 117 1.14 -16.40 3.58
C ILE A 117 0.37 -15.09 3.47
N VAL A 118 -0.65 -14.91 4.30
CA VAL A 118 -1.47 -13.70 4.33
C VAL A 118 -1.39 -13.05 5.71
N CYS A 119 -1.04 -11.78 5.74
CA CYS A 119 -1.09 -10.91 6.91
C CYS A 119 -2.19 -9.87 6.71
N ASP A 120 -3.37 -10.12 7.26
CA ASP A 120 -4.53 -9.22 7.16
C ASP A 120 -5.44 -9.47 8.37
N PRO A 121 -5.91 -8.44 9.08
CA PRO A 121 -6.86 -8.62 10.18
C PRO A 121 -8.20 -9.22 9.71
N ARG A 122 -8.53 -9.06 8.42
CA ARG A 122 -9.77 -9.58 7.82
C ARG A 122 -9.54 -10.95 7.18
N GLU A 123 -10.56 -11.77 7.23
CA GLU A 123 -10.57 -13.06 6.57
C GLU A 123 -10.99 -12.94 5.10
N THR A 124 -10.11 -12.39 4.27
CA THR A 124 -10.32 -12.20 2.83
C THR A 124 -10.40 -13.55 2.08
N TRP A 125 -10.75 -13.50 0.78
CA TRP A 125 -10.76 -14.71 -0.05
C TRP A 125 -9.38 -15.39 -0.10
N MET A 126 -8.29 -14.62 -0.14
CA MET A 126 -6.92 -15.13 -0.11
C MET A 126 -6.58 -15.69 1.28
N ALA A 127 -6.95 -15.00 2.35
CA ALA A 127 -6.70 -15.43 3.72
C ALA A 127 -7.31 -16.80 4.04
N ARG A 128 -8.53 -17.07 3.55
CA ARG A 128 -9.19 -18.37 3.71
C ARG A 128 -8.48 -19.54 3.00
N ARG A 129 -7.57 -19.24 2.09
CA ARG A 129 -6.82 -20.20 1.29
C ARG A 129 -5.34 -20.16 1.54
N ALA A 130 -4.93 -19.35 2.50
CA ALA A 130 -3.54 -19.24 2.89
C ALA A 130 -3.08 -20.49 3.65
N ASP A 131 -1.85 -20.90 3.42
CA ASP A 131 -1.16 -21.88 4.25
C ASP A 131 -0.95 -21.32 5.66
N ILE A 132 -0.70 -19.99 5.75
CA ILE A 132 -0.55 -19.27 7.02
C ILE A 132 -1.33 -17.98 6.92
N HIS A 133 -2.25 -17.75 7.87
CA HIS A 133 -2.98 -16.49 8.03
C HIS A 133 -2.63 -15.84 9.36
N ILE A 134 -1.97 -14.69 9.31
CA ILE A 134 -1.59 -13.89 10.48
C ILE A 134 -2.57 -12.72 10.59
N LYS A 135 -3.31 -12.67 11.70
CA LYS A 135 -4.25 -11.59 12.02
C LYS A 135 -3.56 -10.57 12.93
N HIS A 136 -2.63 -9.81 12.40
CA HIS A 136 -1.96 -8.75 13.15
C HIS A 136 -2.92 -7.59 13.44
N ARG A 137 -2.62 -6.78 14.45
CA ARG A 137 -3.39 -5.58 14.79
C ARG A 137 -3.16 -4.50 13.72
N PRO A 138 -4.20 -3.78 13.26
CA PRO A 138 -3.99 -2.62 12.39
C PRO A 138 -2.97 -1.64 12.97
N GLY A 139 -2.02 -1.22 12.14
CA GLY A 139 -0.94 -0.32 12.54
C GLY A 139 0.32 -1.00 13.08
N THR A 140 0.37 -2.34 13.13
CA THR A 140 1.56 -3.10 13.59
C THR A 140 2.32 -3.76 12.46
N ASP A 141 2.07 -3.40 11.21
CA ASP A 141 2.74 -3.95 10.03
C ASP A 141 4.27 -3.81 10.13
N ASN A 142 4.75 -2.64 10.55
CA ASN A 142 6.18 -2.39 10.70
C ASN A 142 6.81 -3.30 11.74
N SER A 143 6.17 -3.48 12.90
CA SER A 143 6.67 -4.37 13.97
C SER A 143 6.77 -5.79 13.47
N LEU A 144 5.73 -6.30 12.79
CA LEU A 144 5.73 -7.64 12.21
C LEU A 144 6.86 -7.82 11.19
N ILE A 145 7.03 -6.87 10.26
CA ILE A 145 8.06 -6.94 9.22
C ILE A 145 9.45 -6.85 9.83
N ASN A 146 9.67 -5.94 10.78
CA ASN A 146 10.95 -5.81 11.48
C ASN A 146 11.31 -7.08 12.25
N ALA A 147 10.37 -7.66 12.98
CA ALA A 147 10.58 -8.92 13.68
C ALA A 147 10.94 -10.07 12.72
N MET A 148 10.28 -10.16 11.56
CA MET A 148 10.63 -11.14 10.54
C MET A 148 12.05 -10.92 10.00
N MET A 149 12.43 -9.67 9.70
CA MET A 149 13.78 -9.34 9.20
C MET A 149 14.83 -9.61 10.26
N SER A 150 14.59 -9.24 11.52
CA SER A 150 15.46 -9.55 12.66
C SER A 150 15.71 -11.04 12.79
N HIS A 151 14.65 -11.85 12.72
CA HIS A 151 14.74 -13.31 12.77
C HIS A 151 15.56 -13.89 11.60
N ILE A 152 15.34 -13.40 10.38
CA ILE A 152 16.07 -13.83 9.19
C ILE A 152 17.57 -13.55 9.33
N ILE A 153 17.93 -12.36 9.82
CA ILE A 153 19.32 -11.96 9.99
C ILE A 153 19.99 -12.73 11.13
N ALA A 154 19.32 -12.83 12.28
CA ALA A 154 19.87 -13.51 13.47
C ALA A 154 20.13 -15.00 13.25
N ASN A 155 19.41 -15.64 12.33
CA ASN A 155 19.56 -17.06 11.99
C ASN A 155 20.30 -17.30 10.66
N ASP A 156 20.93 -16.28 10.11
CA ASP A 156 21.70 -16.39 8.84
C ASP A 156 20.87 -16.94 7.65
N LEU A 157 19.59 -16.61 7.58
CA LEU A 157 18.67 -17.12 6.55
C LEU A 157 18.66 -16.26 5.27
N HIS A 158 19.38 -15.16 5.24
CA HIS A 158 19.51 -14.28 4.09
C HIS A 158 20.59 -14.76 3.11
N ASP A 159 20.45 -14.42 1.84
CA ASP A 159 21.46 -14.68 0.81
C ASP A 159 22.63 -13.70 0.98
N LYS A 160 23.70 -14.16 1.64
CA LYS A 160 24.89 -13.36 1.95
C LYS A 160 25.62 -12.89 0.69
N GLU A 161 25.67 -13.72 -0.35
CA GLU A 161 26.35 -13.36 -1.60
C GLU A 161 25.57 -12.27 -2.34
N PHE A 162 24.24 -12.40 -2.40
CA PHE A 162 23.38 -11.37 -2.98
C PHE A 162 23.47 -10.06 -2.20
N VAL A 163 23.40 -10.11 -0.87
CA VAL A 163 23.49 -8.93 -0.02
C VAL A 163 24.85 -8.23 -0.21
N ALA A 164 25.95 -8.97 -0.22
CA ALA A 164 27.28 -8.40 -0.44
C ALA A 164 27.47 -7.79 -1.84
N ALA A 165 26.82 -8.38 -2.86
CA ALA A 165 26.95 -7.91 -4.24
C ALA A 165 25.99 -6.75 -4.61
N ARG A 166 24.85 -6.64 -3.94
CA ARG A 166 23.73 -5.77 -4.34
C ARG A 166 23.18 -4.87 -3.23
N GLY A 167 23.52 -5.15 -1.97
CA GLY A 167 23.08 -4.36 -0.82
C GLY A 167 24.05 -3.24 -0.47
N GLU A 168 23.51 -2.16 0.07
CA GLU A 168 24.28 -1.08 0.67
C GLU A 168 23.87 -0.90 2.13
N ASN A 169 24.82 -0.56 2.99
CA ASN A 169 24.61 -0.25 4.41
C ASN A 169 23.96 -1.39 5.22
N PHE A 170 24.21 -2.65 4.84
CA PHE A 170 23.57 -3.81 5.48
C PHE A 170 23.88 -3.90 6.99
N GLU A 171 25.12 -3.62 7.42
CA GLU A 171 25.52 -3.67 8.82
C GLU A 171 24.76 -2.64 9.67
N ALA A 172 24.58 -1.42 9.15
CA ALA A 172 23.82 -0.38 9.83
C ALA A 172 22.33 -0.75 9.90
N PHE A 173 21.80 -1.34 8.85
CA PHE A 173 20.41 -1.85 8.82
C PHE A 173 20.22 -3.00 9.82
N ALA A 174 21.11 -3.98 9.85
CA ALA A 174 21.07 -5.10 10.79
C ALA A 174 21.15 -4.62 12.24
N ALA A 175 22.03 -3.65 12.53
CA ALA A 175 22.15 -3.06 13.86
C ALA A 175 20.89 -2.30 14.30
N HIS A 176 20.16 -1.69 13.36
CA HIS A 176 18.90 -0.99 13.66
C HIS A 176 17.78 -1.96 14.08
N LEU A 177 17.80 -3.19 13.58
CA LEU A 177 16.80 -4.21 13.90
C LEU A 177 17.07 -4.97 15.22
N VAL A 178 18.21 -4.72 15.86
CA VAL A 178 18.51 -5.32 17.18
C VAL A 178 17.54 -4.77 18.22
N GLY A 179 16.72 -5.64 18.79
CA GLY A 179 15.69 -5.29 19.77
C GLY A 179 14.25 -5.52 19.27
N ASP A 180 14.03 -5.62 17.99
CA ASP A 180 12.73 -6.02 17.44
C ASP A 180 12.59 -7.55 17.53
N SER A 181 11.96 -8.05 18.55
CA SER A 181 11.78 -9.50 18.77
C SER A 181 10.45 -10.00 18.18
N VAL A 182 10.46 -11.26 17.75
CA VAL A 182 9.22 -11.94 17.29
C VAL A 182 8.21 -12.11 18.42
N GLU A 183 8.67 -12.10 19.68
CA GLU A 183 7.84 -12.28 20.89
C GLU A 183 7.05 -11.02 21.25
N GLU A 184 7.50 -9.84 20.78
CA GLU A 184 6.84 -8.54 21.02
C GLU A 184 5.96 -8.08 19.86
N ALA A 185 6.01 -8.73 18.70
CA ALA A 185 5.26 -8.39 17.48
C ALA A 185 3.96 -9.20 17.38
#